data_1b2f264f72104a095f62f3a4869081a6
#
_entry.id   1b2f264f72104a095f62f3a4869081a6
#
_cell.length_a   1.000
_cell.length_b   1.000
_cell.length_c   1.000
_cell.angle_alpha   90.00
_cell.angle_beta   90.00
_cell.angle_gamma   90.00
#
_symmetry.space_group_name_H-M   'P 1'
#
loop_
_entity.id
_entity.type
_entity.pdbx_description
1 polymer ?
#
loop_
_entity_poly.entity_id
_entity_poly.type
_entity_poly.pdbx_seq_one_letter_code
_entity_poly.pdbx_strand_id
1 'polypeptide(L)'
;MRAMQKQYSSEKFPWLPAGAIAIFLLALIGFESGVSVTERPELATAGIMAKAYYALSLFVVGGVDLGTPIGGSTFGQAMVWTAYFGAPMLAAWGLISAILRALSPERWQLRRLKNHIIVVGDGELSISYLRVLREHDRKVQVVVVSSGEQTLQDEFKHSFGAVVVSGDITHEFFLRQLKPEQARKVLLLDNNSLRSYEAASVLLSLVPGIANRVIIHCANLRFMRSMANTRVAQSCQSFNTYHLAASGLVRSQMLHHFRETDPKDVVILAGFGRFGQTILEELQRCAIEELDTVLIIDKDAHRRVMVADEQMEFMGGYRRELFDGDVANPEVWERVRRDANVEGNNTVFVLGTGREEENLRSALWLRRKYPGAMVIARSSKESLFASEVGREHNIVSISIAQLVEENIPRSWIE
;
A
#
# COMPACT_ATOMS: atom_id res chain seq x y z
N MET A 1 11.10 2.87 -26.46
CA MET A 1 9.87 2.87 -25.65
C MET A 1 8.92 1.72 -26.05
N ARG A 2 9.44 0.49 -26.22
CA ARG A 2 8.67 -0.74 -26.57
C ARG A 2 9.23 -2.02 -25.90
N ALA A 3 9.94 -1.85 -24.77
CA ALA A 3 10.67 -2.97 -24.13
C ALA A 3 10.30 -3.21 -22.64
N MET A 4 9.16 -2.66 -22.14
CA MET A 4 8.79 -2.83 -20.74
C MET A 4 7.33 -3.30 -20.52
N GLN A 5 6.80 -4.08 -21.44
CA GLN A 5 5.47 -4.69 -21.29
C GLN A 5 5.53 -6.22 -21.47
N LYS A 6 6.50 -6.85 -20.78
CA LYS A 6 6.52 -8.30 -20.61
C LYS A 6 6.60 -8.59 -19.12
N GLN A 7 5.53 -8.29 -18.40
CA GLN A 7 5.43 -8.62 -17.00
C GLN A 7 4.32 -9.64 -16.79
N TYR A 8 4.77 -10.88 -16.61
CA TYR A 8 4.17 -11.94 -15.81
C TYR A 8 2.65 -12.14 -15.90
N SER A 9 2.18 -12.64 -17.02
CA SER A 9 1.26 -13.76 -16.93
C SER A 9 2.12 -15.04 -16.82
N SER A 10 2.38 -15.54 -15.63
CA SER A 10 2.67 -16.95 -15.48
C SER A 10 1.37 -17.65 -15.86
N GLU A 11 1.14 -17.87 -17.14
CA GLU A 11 0.21 -18.88 -17.61
C GLU A 11 0.66 -20.17 -16.96
N LYS A 12 0.05 -20.50 -15.82
CA LYS A 12 0.19 -21.82 -15.21
C LYS A 12 -0.30 -22.78 -16.28
N PHE A 13 0.65 -23.39 -16.97
CA PHE A 13 0.38 -24.45 -17.95
C PHE A 13 -0.72 -25.33 -17.37
N PRO A 14 -1.83 -25.57 -18.08
CA PRO A 14 -2.98 -26.28 -17.55
C PRO A 14 -2.63 -27.79 -17.45
N TRP A 15 -1.77 -28.11 -16.47
CA TRP A 15 -1.20 -29.47 -16.30
C TRP A 15 -2.28 -30.51 -16.03
N LEU A 16 -3.40 -30.16 -15.38
CA LEU A 16 -4.52 -31.06 -15.11
C LEU A 16 -5.22 -31.52 -16.40
N PRO A 17 -5.70 -30.63 -17.29
CA PRO A 17 -6.26 -31.06 -18.56
C PRO A 17 -5.22 -31.74 -19.47
N ALA A 18 -3.97 -31.25 -19.46
CA ALA A 18 -2.91 -31.90 -20.21
C ALA A 18 -2.61 -33.32 -19.68
N GLY A 19 -2.57 -33.51 -18.38
CA GLY A 19 -2.43 -34.80 -17.72
C GLY A 19 -3.61 -35.74 -18.02
N ALA A 20 -4.84 -35.23 -17.99
CA ALA A 20 -6.02 -36.02 -18.32
C ALA A 20 -6.01 -36.50 -19.78
N ILE A 21 -5.64 -35.64 -20.73
CA ILE A 21 -5.47 -36.01 -22.15
C ILE A 21 -4.37 -37.06 -22.29
N ALA A 22 -3.23 -36.89 -21.62
CA ALA A 22 -2.13 -37.85 -21.67
C ALA A 22 -2.53 -39.23 -21.14
N ILE A 23 -3.23 -39.33 -20.02
CA ILE A 23 -3.72 -40.58 -19.45
C ILE A 23 -4.79 -41.22 -20.33
N PHE A 24 -5.69 -40.41 -20.89
CA PHE A 24 -6.67 -40.92 -21.86
C PHE A 24 -6.01 -41.54 -23.08
N LEU A 25 -5.02 -40.89 -23.68
CA LEU A 25 -4.27 -41.40 -24.83
C LEU A 25 -3.47 -42.68 -24.47
N LEU A 26 -2.87 -42.73 -23.28
CA LEU A 26 -2.19 -43.92 -22.79
C LEU A 26 -3.14 -45.11 -22.67
N ALA A 27 -4.34 -44.93 -22.11
CA ALA A 27 -5.36 -45.97 -22.04
C ALA A 27 -5.78 -46.43 -23.44
N LEU A 28 -6.05 -45.50 -24.37
CA LEU A 28 -6.48 -45.79 -25.72
C LEU A 28 -5.42 -46.58 -26.51
N ILE A 29 -4.16 -46.13 -26.45
CA ILE A 29 -3.04 -46.84 -27.09
C ILE A 29 -2.86 -48.25 -26.49
N GLY A 30 -2.99 -48.38 -25.17
CA GLY A 30 -2.92 -49.66 -24.48
C GLY A 30 -4.02 -50.60 -24.96
N PHE A 31 -5.27 -50.16 -25.09
CA PHE A 31 -6.36 -50.98 -25.61
C PHE A 31 -6.18 -51.27 -27.12
N GLU A 32 -5.60 -50.37 -27.92
CA GLU A 32 -5.28 -50.61 -29.33
C GLU A 32 -4.15 -51.63 -29.51
N SER A 33 -3.25 -51.81 -28.52
CA SER A 33 -2.20 -52.82 -28.53
C SER A 33 -2.71 -54.24 -28.26
N GLY A 34 -4.03 -54.49 -28.23
CA GLY A 34 -4.68 -55.75 -28.02
C GLY A 34 -4.88 -56.11 -26.54
N VAL A 35 -4.69 -55.17 -25.60
CA VAL A 35 -5.03 -55.39 -24.20
C VAL A 35 -6.54 -55.32 -24.05
N SER A 36 -7.10 -56.32 -23.34
CA SER A 36 -8.49 -56.38 -22.90
C SER A 36 -8.55 -56.37 -21.36
N VAL A 37 -9.73 -56.43 -20.81
CA VAL A 37 -9.94 -56.48 -19.35
C VAL A 37 -10.78 -57.71 -19.01
N THR A 38 -10.61 -58.25 -17.82
CA THR A 38 -11.22 -59.53 -17.41
C THR A 38 -12.73 -59.57 -17.55
N GLU A 39 -13.41 -58.45 -17.23
CA GLU A 39 -14.87 -58.36 -17.31
C GLU A 39 -15.39 -58.02 -18.73
N ARG A 40 -14.49 -57.65 -19.66
CA ARG A 40 -14.81 -57.26 -21.05
C ARG A 40 -13.77 -57.80 -22.03
N PRO A 41 -13.68 -59.14 -22.23
CA PRO A 41 -12.68 -59.75 -23.13
C PRO A 41 -12.86 -59.33 -24.58
N GLU A 42 -14.07 -58.96 -25.00
CA GLU A 42 -14.41 -58.46 -26.33
C GLU A 42 -13.72 -57.15 -26.70
N LEU A 43 -13.15 -56.42 -25.70
CA LEU A 43 -12.48 -55.13 -25.90
C LEU A 43 -11.25 -55.27 -26.82
N ALA A 44 -10.57 -56.42 -26.83
CA ALA A 44 -9.44 -56.68 -27.72
C ALA A 44 -9.79 -56.50 -29.21
N THR A 45 -11.01 -56.89 -29.60
CA THR A 45 -11.50 -56.85 -31.00
C THR A 45 -12.48 -55.69 -31.25
N ALA A 46 -12.79 -54.90 -30.24
CA ALA A 46 -13.73 -53.80 -30.33
C ALA A 46 -13.16 -52.64 -31.16
N GLY A 47 -14.05 -51.87 -31.80
CA GLY A 47 -13.68 -50.68 -32.56
C GLY A 47 -13.20 -49.54 -31.64
N ILE A 48 -12.48 -48.60 -32.23
CA ILE A 48 -11.83 -47.47 -31.53
C ILE A 48 -12.81 -46.64 -30.63
N MET A 49 -14.07 -46.50 -31.04
CA MET A 49 -15.07 -45.78 -30.27
C MET A 49 -15.41 -46.48 -28.95
N ALA A 50 -15.51 -47.81 -28.95
CA ALA A 50 -15.72 -48.60 -27.75
C ALA A 50 -14.50 -48.50 -26.83
N LYS A 51 -13.28 -48.62 -27.37
CA LYS A 51 -12.05 -48.44 -26.60
C LYS A 51 -11.92 -47.05 -25.99
N ALA A 52 -12.28 -45.99 -26.72
CA ALA A 52 -12.32 -44.65 -26.24
C ALA A 52 -13.36 -44.44 -25.10
N TYR A 53 -14.52 -45.06 -25.24
CA TYR A 53 -15.54 -45.05 -24.17
C TYR A 53 -15.01 -45.67 -22.87
N TYR A 54 -14.35 -46.84 -22.96
CA TYR A 54 -13.76 -47.50 -21.80
C TYR A 54 -12.55 -46.75 -21.26
N ALA A 55 -11.72 -46.13 -22.10
CA ALA A 55 -10.65 -45.22 -21.63
C ALA A 55 -11.19 -44.02 -20.89
N LEU A 56 -12.32 -43.46 -21.32
CA LEU A 56 -12.98 -42.36 -20.62
C LEU A 56 -13.63 -42.82 -19.30
N SER A 57 -14.20 -44.03 -19.27
CA SER A 57 -14.85 -44.57 -18.05
C SER A 57 -13.87 -44.74 -16.89
N LEU A 58 -12.57 -44.88 -17.12
CA LEU A 58 -11.54 -44.93 -16.08
C LEU A 58 -11.51 -43.70 -15.20
N PHE A 59 -11.91 -42.53 -15.70
CA PHE A 59 -11.97 -41.29 -14.92
C PHE A 59 -13.18 -41.23 -14.01
N VAL A 60 -14.22 -41.99 -14.26
CA VAL A 60 -15.48 -41.98 -13.49
C VAL A 60 -15.56 -43.17 -12.54
N VAL A 61 -15.32 -44.38 -13.02
CA VAL A 61 -15.55 -45.62 -12.25
C VAL A 61 -14.25 -46.27 -11.75
N GLY A 62 -13.09 -45.81 -12.26
CA GLY A 62 -11.78 -46.23 -11.78
C GLY A 62 -11.44 -47.68 -12.04
N GLY A 63 -11.95 -48.28 -13.09
CA GLY A 63 -11.57 -49.63 -13.54
C GLY A 63 -12.09 -50.80 -12.65
N VAL A 64 -12.75 -50.52 -11.52
CA VAL A 64 -13.25 -51.55 -10.58
C VAL A 64 -14.22 -52.51 -11.31
N ASP A 65 -15.10 -51.96 -12.14
CA ASP A 65 -16.10 -52.75 -12.91
C ASP A 65 -15.56 -53.33 -14.22
N LEU A 66 -14.31 -53.02 -14.56
CA LEU A 66 -13.68 -53.53 -15.77
C LEU A 66 -12.79 -54.74 -15.52
N GLY A 67 -12.43 -54.96 -14.26
CA GLY A 67 -11.50 -56.02 -13.86
C GLY A 67 -10.05 -55.65 -14.16
N THR A 68 -9.17 -56.63 -14.34
CA THR A 68 -7.74 -56.44 -14.54
C THR A 68 -7.35 -56.50 -16.03
N PRO A 69 -6.35 -55.71 -16.49
CA PRO A 69 -5.82 -55.79 -17.84
C PRO A 69 -5.21 -57.18 -18.14
N ILE A 70 -5.64 -57.76 -19.23
CA ILE A 70 -5.19 -59.09 -19.72
C ILE A 70 -4.92 -59.07 -21.23
N GLY A 71 -4.09 -59.98 -21.72
CA GLY A 71 -3.79 -60.08 -23.15
C GLY A 71 -2.88 -58.92 -23.64
N GLY A 72 -2.63 -58.89 -24.95
CA GLY A 72 -1.78 -57.89 -25.61
C GLY A 72 -0.30 -57.96 -25.21
N SER A 73 0.44 -56.86 -25.43
CA SER A 73 1.86 -56.76 -25.08
C SER A 73 2.03 -56.32 -23.60
N THR A 74 3.15 -56.72 -22.99
CA THR A 74 3.51 -56.29 -21.63
C THR A 74 3.59 -54.77 -21.50
N PHE A 75 4.04 -54.10 -22.57
CA PHE A 75 4.09 -52.63 -22.62
C PHE A 75 2.67 -52.03 -22.67
N GLY A 76 1.76 -52.59 -23.45
CA GLY A 76 0.36 -52.19 -23.50
C GLY A 76 -0.34 -52.38 -22.15
N GLN A 77 -0.09 -53.51 -21.48
CA GLN A 77 -0.61 -53.74 -20.12
C GLN A 77 -0.09 -52.71 -19.13
N ALA A 78 1.19 -52.34 -19.17
CA ALA A 78 1.77 -51.28 -18.30
C ALA A 78 1.11 -49.92 -18.56
N MET A 79 0.81 -49.57 -19.82
CA MET A 79 0.08 -48.36 -20.20
C MET A 79 -1.34 -48.33 -19.59
N VAL A 80 -2.07 -49.44 -19.73
CA VAL A 80 -3.43 -49.56 -19.18
C VAL A 80 -3.38 -49.49 -17.64
N TRP A 81 -2.45 -50.18 -16.99
CA TRP A 81 -2.27 -50.08 -15.52
C TRP A 81 -1.96 -48.66 -15.06
N THR A 82 -1.11 -47.95 -15.81
CA THR A 82 -0.82 -46.52 -15.53
C THR A 82 -2.09 -45.67 -15.61
N ALA A 83 -2.94 -45.93 -16.61
CA ALA A 83 -4.21 -45.23 -16.75
C ALA A 83 -5.23 -45.59 -15.64
N TYR A 84 -5.27 -46.87 -15.20
CA TYR A 84 -6.14 -47.35 -14.10
C TYR A 84 -5.91 -46.61 -12.77
N PHE A 85 -4.65 -46.30 -12.49
CA PHE A 85 -4.32 -45.48 -11.27
C PHE A 85 -4.34 -43.97 -11.56
N GLY A 86 -3.85 -43.55 -12.71
CA GLY A 86 -3.69 -42.15 -13.05
C GLY A 86 -5.02 -41.45 -13.29
N ALA A 87 -5.99 -42.09 -13.94
CA ALA A 87 -7.28 -41.48 -14.26
C ALA A 87 -8.09 -41.12 -12.99
N PRO A 88 -8.33 -42.03 -12.03
CA PRO A 88 -9.03 -41.74 -10.79
C PRO A 88 -8.28 -40.71 -9.93
N MET A 89 -6.95 -40.80 -9.89
CA MET A 89 -6.13 -39.86 -9.16
C MET A 89 -6.28 -38.41 -9.66
N LEU A 90 -6.26 -38.24 -10.98
CA LEU A 90 -6.47 -36.93 -11.62
C LEU A 90 -7.90 -36.42 -11.42
N ALA A 91 -8.90 -37.32 -11.52
CA ALA A 91 -10.30 -36.98 -11.29
C ALA A 91 -10.53 -36.52 -9.82
N ALA A 92 -10.02 -37.29 -8.83
CA ALA A 92 -10.08 -36.95 -7.42
C ALA A 92 -9.37 -35.63 -7.12
N TRP A 93 -8.17 -35.43 -7.64
CA TRP A 93 -7.44 -34.18 -7.47
C TRP A 93 -8.16 -32.98 -8.10
N GLY A 94 -8.76 -33.17 -9.29
CA GLY A 94 -9.59 -32.16 -9.95
C GLY A 94 -10.77 -31.75 -9.07
N LEU A 95 -11.50 -32.72 -8.52
CA LEU A 95 -12.62 -32.51 -7.61
C LEU A 95 -12.20 -31.79 -6.32
N ILE A 96 -11.15 -32.28 -5.65
CA ILE A 96 -10.60 -31.63 -4.45
C ILE A 96 -10.18 -30.20 -4.75
N SER A 97 -9.48 -29.96 -5.86
CA SER A 97 -9.06 -28.63 -6.26
C SER A 97 -10.24 -27.70 -6.55
N ALA A 98 -11.31 -28.21 -7.15
CA ALA A 98 -12.54 -27.47 -7.40
C ALA A 98 -13.26 -27.12 -6.08
N ILE A 99 -13.34 -28.06 -5.13
CA ILE A 99 -13.91 -27.86 -3.79
C ILE A 99 -13.08 -26.84 -3.03
N LEU A 100 -11.75 -26.95 -3.00
CA LEU A 100 -10.86 -26.00 -2.32
C LEU A 100 -10.96 -24.58 -2.91
N ARG A 101 -11.10 -24.43 -4.22
CA ARG A 101 -11.33 -23.13 -4.86
C ARG A 101 -12.72 -22.55 -4.55
N ALA A 102 -13.74 -23.41 -4.50
CA ALA A 102 -15.10 -22.99 -4.14
C ALA A 102 -15.22 -22.59 -2.66
N LEU A 103 -14.46 -23.27 -1.81
CA LEU A 103 -14.34 -23.03 -0.37
C LEU A 103 -13.23 -22.04 -0.02
N SER A 104 -12.70 -21.23 -0.97
CA SER A 104 -11.63 -20.26 -0.66
C SER A 104 -12.04 -19.45 0.59
N PRO A 105 -11.29 -19.54 1.69
CA PRO A 105 -11.67 -18.93 2.98
C PRO A 105 -11.89 -17.43 2.85
N GLU A 106 -11.20 -16.78 1.91
CA GLU A 106 -11.29 -15.35 1.62
C GLU A 106 -12.69 -14.97 1.09
N ARG A 107 -13.24 -15.75 0.13
CA ARG A 107 -14.59 -15.49 -0.41
C ARG A 107 -15.69 -15.69 0.64
N TRP A 108 -15.49 -16.66 1.53
CA TRP A 108 -16.43 -16.93 2.60
C TRP A 108 -16.38 -15.84 3.67
N GLN A 109 -15.19 -15.35 4.01
CA GLN A 109 -15.00 -14.22 4.90
C GLN A 109 -15.63 -12.94 4.34
N LEU A 110 -15.44 -12.65 3.02
CA LEU A 110 -16.07 -11.50 2.36
C LEU A 110 -17.62 -11.56 2.41
N ARG A 111 -18.22 -12.76 2.34
CA ARG A 111 -19.68 -12.90 2.45
C ARG A 111 -20.24 -12.52 3.82
N ARG A 112 -19.45 -12.61 4.87
CA ARG A 112 -19.85 -12.34 6.27
C ARG A 112 -19.53 -10.93 6.74
N LEU A 113 -18.90 -10.10 5.91
CA LEU A 113 -18.54 -8.74 6.26
C LEU A 113 -19.78 -7.89 6.56
N LYS A 114 -19.73 -7.23 7.74
CA LYS A 114 -20.70 -6.22 8.16
C LYS A 114 -19.96 -5.20 9.03
N ASN A 115 -20.28 -3.92 8.85
CA ASN A 115 -19.68 -2.81 9.62
C ASN A 115 -18.13 -2.88 9.64
N HIS A 116 -17.56 -3.26 8.51
CA HIS A 116 -16.12 -3.47 8.34
C HIS A 116 -15.44 -2.22 7.76
N ILE A 117 -14.11 -2.22 7.82
CA ILE A 117 -13.29 -1.17 7.22
C ILE A 117 -12.58 -1.74 6.00
N ILE A 118 -12.64 -1.01 4.89
CA ILE A 118 -11.91 -1.33 3.66
C ILE A 118 -10.68 -0.42 3.59
N VAL A 119 -9.51 -1.02 3.49
CA VAL A 119 -8.23 -0.32 3.31
C VAL A 119 -7.66 -0.73 1.96
N VAL A 120 -7.44 0.22 1.08
CA VAL A 120 -6.85 0.00 -0.23
C VAL A 120 -5.43 0.52 -0.24
N GLY A 121 -4.49 -0.35 -0.53
CA GLY A 121 -3.05 -0.07 -0.51
C GLY A 121 -2.32 -0.94 0.51
N ASP A 122 -1.07 -1.24 0.21
CA ASP A 122 -0.19 -2.12 0.99
C ASP A 122 1.11 -1.42 1.42
N GLY A 123 1.13 -0.07 1.38
CA GLY A 123 2.26 0.74 1.79
C GLY A 123 2.32 1.00 3.31
N GLU A 124 3.37 1.70 3.73
CA GLU A 124 3.62 2.12 5.11
C GLU A 124 2.41 2.82 5.75
N LEU A 125 1.70 3.66 4.99
CA LEU A 125 0.53 4.38 5.47
C LEU A 125 -0.60 3.45 5.90
N SER A 126 -0.80 2.34 5.18
CA SER A 126 -1.79 1.31 5.55
C SER A 126 -1.40 0.60 6.84
N ILE A 127 -0.10 0.31 7.03
CA ILE A 127 0.43 -0.28 8.25
C ILE A 127 0.22 0.67 9.43
N SER A 128 0.60 1.95 9.28
CA SER A 128 0.41 2.98 10.30
C SER A 128 -1.07 3.14 10.69
N TYR A 129 -1.96 3.20 9.69
CA TYR A 129 -3.39 3.26 9.96
C TYR A 129 -3.90 2.03 10.72
N LEU A 130 -3.50 0.83 10.30
CA LEU A 130 -3.93 -0.41 10.95
C LEU A 130 -3.39 -0.56 12.38
N ARG A 131 -2.18 -0.06 12.65
CA ARG A 131 -1.61 -0.03 13.99
C ARG A 131 -2.47 0.81 14.92
N VAL A 132 -2.76 2.04 14.52
CA VAL A 132 -3.63 2.95 15.29
C VAL A 132 -5.04 2.39 15.43
N LEU A 133 -5.60 1.80 14.38
CA LEU A 133 -6.92 1.17 14.43
C LEU A 133 -6.95 0.03 15.45
N ARG A 134 -5.93 -0.83 15.50
CA ARG A 134 -5.86 -1.98 16.43
C ARG A 134 -5.65 -1.58 17.87
N GLU A 135 -5.04 -0.44 18.12
CA GLU A 135 -4.96 0.14 19.48
C GLU A 135 -6.33 0.57 19.99
N HIS A 136 -7.19 1.10 19.11
CA HIS A 136 -8.52 1.62 19.47
C HIS A 136 -9.62 0.56 19.36
N ASP A 137 -9.63 -0.21 18.28
CA ASP A 137 -10.67 -1.23 18.02
C ASP A 137 -10.05 -2.54 17.49
N ARG A 138 -9.78 -3.47 18.41
CA ARG A 138 -9.19 -4.78 18.10
C ARG A 138 -10.15 -5.73 17.38
N LYS A 139 -11.46 -5.48 17.44
CA LYS A 139 -12.49 -6.43 16.98
C LYS A 139 -13.07 -6.09 15.62
N VAL A 140 -12.87 -4.87 15.12
CA VAL A 140 -13.40 -4.46 13.82
C VAL A 140 -12.84 -5.34 12.70
N GLN A 141 -13.72 -5.78 11.82
CA GLN A 141 -13.32 -6.53 10.62
C GLN A 141 -12.65 -5.58 9.63
N VAL A 142 -11.51 -5.97 9.12
CA VAL A 142 -10.75 -5.18 8.14
C VAL A 142 -10.51 -6.00 6.89
N VAL A 143 -10.74 -5.38 5.75
CA VAL A 143 -10.36 -5.92 4.44
C VAL A 143 -9.26 -5.04 3.88
N VAL A 144 -8.11 -5.62 3.56
CA VAL A 144 -7.01 -4.93 2.89
C VAL A 144 -6.97 -5.37 1.43
N VAL A 145 -7.05 -4.41 0.53
CA VAL A 145 -6.82 -4.63 -0.91
C VAL A 145 -5.37 -4.38 -1.20
N SER A 146 -4.62 -5.45 -1.45
CA SER A 146 -3.18 -5.44 -1.73
C SER A 146 -2.92 -5.96 -3.14
N SER A 147 -2.02 -5.30 -3.84
CA SER A 147 -1.44 -5.77 -5.11
C SER A 147 0.04 -6.17 -4.96
N GLY A 148 0.59 -6.08 -3.75
CA GLY A 148 2.00 -6.18 -3.44
C GLY A 148 2.49 -7.58 -3.09
N GLU A 149 3.69 -7.60 -2.51
CA GLU A 149 4.43 -8.80 -2.16
C GLU A 149 3.72 -9.67 -1.12
N GLN A 150 3.92 -10.98 -1.22
CA GLN A 150 3.30 -11.97 -0.34
C GLN A 150 3.68 -11.78 1.13
N THR A 151 4.90 -11.30 1.40
CA THR A 151 5.40 -11.00 2.75
C THR A 151 4.55 -9.95 3.47
N LEU A 152 4.19 -8.86 2.78
CA LEU A 152 3.32 -7.83 3.32
C LEU A 152 1.88 -8.33 3.52
N GLN A 153 1.40 -9.19 2.62
CA GLN A 153 0.08 -9.79 2.78
C GLN A 153 0.01 -10.67 4.03
N ASP A 154 1.08 -11.42 4.33
CA ASP A 154 1.16 -12.25 5.52
C ASP A 154 1.23 -11.40 6.79
N GLU A 155 1.92 -10.26 6.77
CA GLU A 155 1.92 -9.30 7.87
C GLU A 155 0.51 -8.75 8.15
N PHE A 156 -0.23 -8.34 7.13
CA PHE A 156 -1.62 -7.88 7.28
C PHE A 156 -2.53 -8.96 7.87
N LYS A 157 -2.37 -10.21 7.47
CA LYS A 157 -3.15 -11.34 7.99
C LYS A 157 -2.80 -11.68 9.44
N HIS A 158 -1.51 -11.82 9.76
CA HIS A 158 -1.06 -12.32 11.05
C HIS A 158 -0.99 -11.24 12.13
N SER A 159 -0.45 -10.05 11.80
CA SER A 159 -0.28 -8.98 12.79
C SER A 159 -1.56 -8.17 13.00
N PHE A 160 -2.34 -7.96 11.94
CA PHE A 160 -3.55 -7.14 12.02
C PHE A 160 -4.86 -7.92 11.90
N GLY A 161 -4.83 -9.22 11.63
CA GLY A 161 -6.04 -10.04 11.48
C GLY A 161 -6.94 -9.58 10.33
N ALA A 162 -6.35 -9.01 9.27
CA ALA A 162 -7.08 -8.49 8.13
C ALA A 162 -7.37 -9.58 7.10
N VAL A 163 -8.50 -9.47 6.43
CA VAL A 163 -8.80 -10.26 5.22
C VAL A 163 -8.10 -9.59 4.05
N VAL A 164 -7.09 -10.23 3.49
CA VAL A 164 -6.34 -9.66 2.37
C VAL A 164 -6.88 -10.20 1.05
N VAL A 165 -7.21 -9.29 0.15
CA VAL A 165 -7.71 -9.60 -1.20
C VAL A 165 -6.93 -8.83 -2.24
N SER A 166 -6.86 -9.38 -3.46
CA SER A 166 -6.22 -8.71 -4.60
C SER A 166 -7.24 -8.50 -5.71
N GLY A 167 -7.23 -7.30 -6.30
CA GLY A 167 -8.11 -6.95 -7.40
C GLY A 167 -7.97 -5.50 -7.82
N ASP A 168 -8.64 -5.14 -8.89
CA ASP A 168 -8.62 -3.78 -9.40
C ASP A 168 -9.77 -2.96 -8.82
N ILE A 169 -9.41 -1.98 -8.00
CA ILE A 169 -10.33 -1.07 -7.31
C ILE A 169 -11.07 -0.10 -8.25
N THR A 170 -10.63 0.03 -9.50
CA THR A 170 -11.33 0.85 -10.50
C THR A 170 -12.46 0.11 -11.17
N HIS A 171 -12.55 -1.22 -10.98
CA HIS A 171 -13.62 -2.04 -11.52
C HIS A 171 -14.78 -2.23 -10.55
N GLU A 172 -15.96 -1.85 -10.98
CA GLU A 172 -17.22 -1.96 -10.25
C GLU A 172 -17.47 -3.37 -9.69
N PHE A 173 -17.25 -4.41 -10.51
CA PHE A 173 -17.45 -5.80 -10.11
C PHE A 173 -16.60 -6.20 -8.90
N PHE A 174 -15.34 -5.76 -8.84
CA PHE A 174 -14.48 -6.03 -7.70
C PHE A 174 -14.92 -5.25 -6.45
N LEU A 175 -15.22 -3.95 -6.60
CA LEU A 175 -15.69 -3.13 -5.49
C LEU A 175 -16.98 -3.66 -4.87
N ARG A 176 -17.92 -4.16 -5.66
CA ARG A 176 -19.16 -4.77 -5.15
C ARG A 176 -18.91 -6.00 -4.26
N GLN A 177 -17.82 -6.77 -4.51
CA GLN A 177 -17.47 -7.93 -3.68
C GLN A 177 -17.01 -7.50 -2.27
N LEU A 178 -16.47 -6.30 -2.12
CA LEU A 178 -16.04 -5.73 -0.84
C LEU A 178 -17.22 -5.19 -0.01
N LYS A 179 -18.43 -5.18 -0.53
CA LYS A 179 -19.67 -4.67 0.12
C LYS A 179 -19.52 -3.26 0.70
N PRO A 180 -19.18 -2.28 -0.11
CA PRO A 180 -18.94 -0.91 0.35
C PRO A 180 -20.18 -0.28 0.99
N GLU A 181 -21.39 -0.73 0.64
CA GLU A 181 -22.64 -0.29 1.25
C GLU A 181 -22.71 -0.63 2.75
N GLN A 182 -22.08 -1.73 3.17
CA GLN A 182 -22.02 -2.19 4.56
C GLN A 182 -20.72 -1.78 5.26
N ALA A 183 -19.80 -1.14 4.56
CA ALA A 183 -18.55 -0.68 5.14
C ALA A 183 -18.77 0.53 6.06
N ARG A 184 -18.10 0.52 7.22
CA ARG A 184 -18.05 1.65 8.14
C ARG A 184 -17.20 2.78 7.55
N LYS A 185 -16.04 2.46 6.98
CA LYS A 185 -15.12 3.39 6.32
C LYS A 185 -14.45 2.70 5.12
N VAL A 186 -14.09 3.50 4.14
CA VAL A 186 -13.27 3.11 2.99
C VAL A 186 -12.09 4.04 2.89
N LEU A 187 -10.89 3.53 3.13
CA LEU A 187 -9.65 4.28 3.07
C LEU A 187 -8.88 3.88 1.81
N LEU A 188 -8.73 4.81 0.90
CA LEU A 188 -7.96 4.66 -0.33
C LEU A 188 -6.55 5.19 -0.09
N LEU A 189 -5.66 4.34 0.43
CA LEU A 189 -4.30 4.68 0.89
C LEU A 189 -3.20 4.34 -0.12
N ASP A 190 -3.59 4.02 -1.36
CA ASP A 190 -2.64 3.75 -2.46
C ASP A 190 -1.78 4.99 -2.76
N ASN A 191 -0.53 4.75 -3.15
CA ASN A 191 0.38 5.82 -3.58
C ASN A 191 0.03 6.41 -4.96
N ASN A 192 -0.80 5.72 -5.75
CA ASN A 192 -1.29 6.21 -7.03
C ASN A 192 -2.55 7.08 -6.81
N SER A 193 -2.34 8.39 -6.72
CA SER A 193 -3.41 9.35 -6.47
C SER A 193 -4.55 9.28 -7.50
N LEU A 194 -4.23 9.15 -8.80
CA LEU A 194 -5.24 9.06 -9.84
C LEU A 194 -6.14 7.83 -9.64
N ARG A 195 -5.54 6.66 -9.40
CA ARG A 195 -6.25 5.42 -9.16
C ARG A 195 -7.17 5.50 -7.93
N SER A 196 -6.72 6.18 -6.87
CA SER A 196 -7.53 6.42 -5.67
C SER A 196 -8.75 7.30 -5.98
N TYR A 197 -8.59 8.37 -6.77
CA TYR A 197 -9.71 9.22 -7.19
C TYR A 197 -10.67 8.51 -8.13
N GLU A 198 -10.18 7.68 -9.06
CA GLU A 198 -11.01 6.82 -9.92
C GLU A 198 -11.83 5.84 -9.09
N ALA A 199 -11.21 5.13 -8.14
CA ALA A 199 -11.91 4.23 -7.23
C ALA A 199 -12.98 4.96 -6.40
N ALA A 200 -12.68 6.16 -5.89
CA ALA A 200 -13.66 6.97 -5.18
C ALA A 200 -14.82 7.37 -6.09
N SER A 201 -14.57 7.74 -7.34
CA SER A 201 -15.62 8.07 -8.31
C SER A 201 -16.55 6.88 -8.57
N VAL A 202 -15.99 5.68 -8.73
CA VAL A 202 -16.79 4.45 -8.89
C VAL A 202 -17.59 4.16 -7.62
N LEU A 203 -17.00 4.28 -6.43
CA LEU A 203 -17.70 4.09 -5.15
C LEU A 203 -18.88 5.04 -4.98
N LEU A 204 -18.72 6.33 -5.32
CA LEU A 204 -19.77 7.33 -5.25
C LEU A 204 -20.93 7.02 -6.23
N SER A 205 -20.64 6.39 -7.36
CA SER A 205 -21.66 5.97 -8.32
C SER A 205 -22.40 4.71 -7.87
N LEU A 206 -21.69 3.79 -7.19
CA LEU A 206 -22.23 2.51 -6.74
C LEU A 206 -23.12 2.61 -5.51
N VAL A 207 -22.72 3.45 -4.55
CA VAL A 207 -23.35 3.52 -3.23
C VAL A 207 -23.73 4.95 -2.91
N PRO A 208 -25.01 5.33 -3.09
CA PRO A 208 -25.49 6.63 -2.67
C PRO A 208 -25.21 6.88 -1.17
N GLY A 209 -24.64 8.05 -0.85
CA GLY A 209 -24.37 8.45 0.53
C GLY A 209 -23.09 7.88 1.15
N ILE A 210 -22.23 7.19 0.39
CA ILE A 210 -20.95 6.68 0.90
C ILE A 210 -19.90 7.79 1.12
N ALA A 211 -20.08 8.95 0.51
CA ALA A 211 -19.11 10.03 0.43
C ALA A 211 -18.39 10.34 1.76
N ASN A 212 -19.15 10.53 2.85
CA ASN A 212 -18.61 10.85 4.18
C ASN A 212 -17.83 9.69 4.83
N ARG A 213 -17.86 8.52 4.21
CA ARG A 213 -17.13 7.32 4.68
C ARG A 213 -15.87 7.04 3.86
N VAL A 214 -15.67 7.76 2.75
CA VAL A 214 -14.52 7.58 1.85
C VAL A 214 -13.45 8.59 2.18
N ILE A 215 -12.25 8.08 2.45
CA ILE A 215 -11.04 8.87 2.77
C ILE A 215 -10.01 8.56 1.70
N ILE A 216 -9.48 9.59 1.05
CA ILE A 216 -8.59 9.46 -0.11
C ILE A 216 -7.21 10.02 0.25
N HIS A 217 -6.20 9.18 0.24
CA HIS A 217 -4.82 9.63 0.28
C HIS A 217 -4.39 10.13 -1.10
N CYS A 218 -3.81 11.31 -1.12
CA CYS A 218 -3.20 11.88 -2.30
C CYS A 218 -1.71 12.16 -2.05
N ALA A 219 -0.84 11.32 -2.58
CA ALA A 219 0.60 11.43 -2.39
C ALA A 219 1.19 12.69 -3.06
N ASN A 220 0.52 13.22 -4.09
CA ASN A 220 0.94 14.39 -4.84
C ASN A 220 0.10 15.62 -4.45
N LEU A 221 0.71 16.55 -3.69
CA LEU A 221 0.05 17.79 -3.24
C LEU A 221 -0.48 18.64 -4.39
N ARG A 222 0.27 18.77 -5.48
CA ARG A 222 -0.15 19.56 -6.65
C ARG A 222 -1.40 18.96 -7.27
N PHE A 223 -1.41 17.64 -7.44
CA PHE A 223 -2.58 16.94 -7.94
C PHE A 223 -3.78 17.13 -7.00
N MET A 224 -3.58 17.00 -5.70
CA MET A 224 -4.64 17.19 -4.70
C MET A 224 -5.27 18.60 -4.81
N ARG A 225 -4.44 19.65 -4.91
CA ARG A 225 -4.90 21.03 -5.06
C ARG A 225 -5.63 21.25 -6.40
N SER A 226 -5.09 20.71 -7.49
CA SER A 226 -5.74 20.79 -8.81
C SER A 226 -7.09 20.08 -8.85
N MET A 227 -7.26 19.02 -8.05
CA MET A 227 -8.52 18.26 -7.98
C MET A 227 -9.52 18.81 -6.95
N ALA A 228 -9.16 19.83 -6.15
CA ALA A 228 -9.98 20.34 -5.04
C ALA A 228 -11.41 20.71 -5.44
N ASN A 229 -11.59 21.21 -6.67
CA ASN A 229 -12.90 21.62 -7.19
C ASN A 229 -13.68 20.49 -7.89
N THR A 230 -13.15 19.26 -7.91
CA THR A 230 -13.85 18.12 -8.49
C THR A 230 -14.94 17.60 -7.55
N ARG A 231 -16.00 17.00 -8.11
CA ARG A 231 -17.09 16.40 -7.34
C ARG A 231 -16.57 15.40 -6.30
N VAL A 232 -15.59 14.58 -6.66
CA VAL A 232 -14.99 13.57 -5.76
C VAL A 232 -14.33 14.24 -4.57
N ALA A 233 -13.47 15.24 -4.80
CA ALA A 233 -12.75 15.93 -3.73
C ALA A 233 -13.68 16.74 -2.81
N GLN A 234 -14.77 17.29 -3.34
CA GLN A 234 -15.77 18.02 -2.55
C GLN A 234 -16.69 17.10 -1.76
N SER A 235 -16.89 15.87 -2.22
CA SER A 235 -17.77 14.90 -1.58
C SER A 235 -17.06 14.01 -0.57
N CYS A 236 -15.80 13.67 -0.82
CA CYS A 236 -14.98 12.78 0.01
C CYS A 236 -13.93 13.57 0.78
N GLN A 237 -13.40 12.98 1.84
CA GLN A 237 -12.28 13.55 2.58
C GLN A 237 -10.96 13.19 1.88
N SER A 238 -10.27 14.19 1.33
CA SER A 238 -8.92 14.00 0.76
C SER A 238 -7.85 14.51 1.71
N PHE A 239 -6.74 13.80 1.81
CA PHE A 239 -5.61 14.22 2.64
C PHE A 239 -4.27 13.87 1.99
N ASN A 240 -3.22 14.53 2.47
CA ASN A 240 -1.83 14.22 2.14
C ASN A 240 -1.05 13.92 3.42
N THR A 241 -0.18 12.92 3.36
CA THR A 241 0.64 12.47 4.49
C THR A 241 1.49 13.60 5.09
N TYR A 242 2.09 14.46 4.23
CA TYR A 242 2.92 15.57 4.70
C TYR A 242 2.10 16.68 5.38
N HIS A 243 0.87 16.92 4.93
CA HIS A 243 -0.04 17.86 5.60
C HIS A 243 -0.40 17.38 7.00
N LEU A 244 -0.71 16.09 7.12
CA LEU A 244 -1.05 15.50 8.42
C LEU A 244 0.13 15.58 9.40
N ALA A 245 1.33 15.22 8.92
CA ALA A 245 2.56 15.31 9.70
C ALA A 245 2.93 16.76 10.08
N ALA A 246 2.81 17.69 9.14
CA ALA A 246 3.10 19.11 9.38
C ALA A 246 2.15 19.73 10.41
N SER A 247 0.85 19.43 10.28
CA SER A 247 -0.16 19.89 11.24
C SER A 247 0.13 19.38 12.65
N GLY A 248 0.51 18.09 12.75
CA GLY A 248 0.92 17.48 14.01
C GLY A 248 2.12 18.21 14.62
N LEU A 249 3.20 18.36 13.85
CA LEU A 249 4.44 19.01 14.32
C LEU A 249 4.23 20.46 14.75
N VAL A 250 3.58 21.26 13.91
CA VAL A 250 3.35 22.67 14.22
C VAL A 250 2.52 22.81 15.48
N ARG A 251 1.43 22.08 15.63
CA ARG A 251 0.53 22.20 16.78
C ARG A 251 1.09 21.63 18.07
N SER A 252 1.79 20.50 18.02
CA SER A 252 2.25 19.80 19.21
C SER A 252 3.57 20.34 19.76
N GLN A 253 4.44 20.84 18.88
CA GLN A 253 5.80 21.26 19.24
C GLN A 253 6.04 22.75 19.04
N MET A 254 5.77 23.28 17.83
CA MET A 254 6.18 24.64 17.48
C MET A 254 5.31 25.71 18.13
N LEU A 255 3.98 25.56 18.16
CA LEU A 255 3.08 26.53 18.81
C LEU A 255 3.34 26.67 20.30
N HIS A 256 3.76 25.59 20.97
CA HIS A 256 4.12 25.68 22.40
C HIS A 256 5.37 26.55 22.56
N HIS A 257 6.39 26.29 21.75
CA HIS A 257 7.64 27.05 21.75
C HIS A 257 7.41 28.55 21.46
N PHE A 258 6.64 28.88 20.43
CA PHE A 258 6.33 30.28 20.05
C PHE A 258 5.63 31.06 21.14
N ARG A 259 4.81 30.40 21.98
CA ARG A 259 4.13 31.06 23.11
C ARG A 259 5.04 31.32 24.31
N GLU A 260 6.19 30.69 24.36
CA GLU A 260 7.18 30.81 25.43
C GLU A 260 8.31 31.80 25.09
N THR A 261 8.36 32.25 23.84
CA THR A 261 9.40 33.14 23.31
C THR A 261 8.88 34.53 23.07
N ASP A 262 9.75 35.52 23.29
CA ASP A 262 9.57 36.97 23.03
C ASP A 262 10.96 37.54 22.67
N PRO A 263 11.14 38.22 21.55
CA PRO A 263 10.18 38.63 20.51
C PRO A 263 9.74 37.52 19.57
N LYS A 264 8.89 37.86 18.54
CA LYS A 264 8.40 36.92 17.51
C LYS A 264 9.52 36.05 16.92
N ASP A 265 9.13 34.88 16.49
CA ASP A 265 10.07 33.80 16.14
C ASP A 265 10.63 33.89 14.71
N VAL A 266 11.87 33.43 14.59
CA VAL A 266 12.56 33.19 13.33
C VAL A 266 12.55 31.72 13.03
N VAL A 267 11.90 31.32 11.95
CA VAL A 267 11.82 29.92 11.54
C VAL A 267 12.71 29.65 10.32
N ILE A 268 13.63 28.71 10.44
CA ILE A 268 14.52 28.29 9.34
C ILE A 268 14.06 26.95 8.81
N LEU A 269 13.54 26.91 7.57
CA LEU A 269 13.14 25.72 6.85
C LEU A 269 14.29 25.23 5.95
N ALA A 270 15.07 24.30 6.46
CA ALA A 270 16.17 23.68 5.72
C ALA A 270 15.68 22.45 4.94
N GLY A 271 15.48 22.64 3.66
CA GLY A 271 14.80 21.73 2.73
C GLY A 271 13.36 22.17 2.45
N PHE A 272 13.14 22.78 1.30
CA PHE A 272 11.82 23.26 0.86
C PHE A 272 11.16 22.31 -0.14
N GLY A 273 11.22 21.02 0.18
CA GLY A 273 10.46 19.96 -0.49
C GLY A 273 9.00 19.91 -0.03
N ARG A 274 8.33 18.78 -0.28
CA ARG A 274 6.92 18.57 0.11
C ARG A 274 6.66 18.87 1.59
N PHE A 275 7.54 18.39 2.48
CA PHE A 275 7.40 18.61 3.92
C PHE A 275 7.62 20.08 4.31
N GLY A 276 8.69 20.73 3.83
CA GLY A 276 8.94 22.15 4.13
C GLY A 276 7.82 23.07 3.63
N GLN A 277 7.25 22.81 2.46
CA GLN A 277 6.10 23.55 1.93
C GLN A 277 4.87 23.38 2.81
N THR A 278 4.58 22.17 3.28
CA THR A 278 3.42 21.93 4.17
C THR A 278 3.62 22.50 5.57
N ILE A 279 4.87 22.54 6.07
CA ILE A 279 5.18 23.24 7.34
C ILE A 279 4.89 24.73 7.18
N LEU A 280 5.36 25.37 6.11
CA LEU A 280 5.10 26.79 5.88
C LEU A 280 3.60 27.10 5.78
N GLU A 281 2.85 26.28 5.04
CA GLU A 281 1.40 26.41 4.92
C GLU A 281 0.69 26.30 6.30
N GLU A 282 1.11 25.36 7.13
CA GLU A 282 0.53 25.19 8.46
C GLU A 282 0.94 26.30 9.42
N LEU A 283 2.18 26.80 9.35
CA LEU A 283 2.63 27.96 10.10
C LEU A 283 1.80 29.21 9.77
N GLN A 284 1.57 29.46 8.49
CA GLN A 284 0.72 30.58 8.06
C GLN A 284 -0.72 30.44 8.55
N ARG A 285 -1.24 29.23 8.59
CA ARG A 285 -2.61 28.95 9.02
C ARG A 285 -2.81 29.09 10.53
N CYS A 286 -1.80 28.71 11.35
CA CYS A 286 -1.95 28.55 12.78
C CYS A 286 -1.08 29.49 13.63
N ALA A 287 0.00 30.07 13.07
CA ALA A 287 1.03 30.76 13.81
C ALA A 287 1.51 32.06 13.14
N ILE A 288 0.78 32.62 12.22
CA ILE A 288 1.23 33.78 11.42
C ILE A 288 1.57 34.98 12.31
N GLU A 289 0.84 35.18 13.39
CA GLU A 289 1.05 36.31 14.34
C GLU A 289 2.32 36.14 15.19
N GLU A 290 2.83 34.92 15.29
CA GLU A 290 4.04 34.59 16.08
C GLU A 290 5.33 34.72 15.24
N LEU A 291 5.21 34.84 13.92
CA LEU A 291 6.35 34.83 13.00
C LEU A 291 6.88 36.24 12.75
N ASP A 292 8.21 36.44 12.93
CA ASP A 292 8.95 37.59 12.44
C ASP A 292 9.52 37.33 11.05
N THR A 293 10.27 36.25 10.93
CA THR A 293 10.97 35.91 9.69
C THR A 293 10.93 34.40 9.42
N VAL A 294 10.70 34.02 8.17
CA VAL A 294 10.88 32.65 7.69
C VAL A 294 12.01 32.60 6.67
N LEU A 295 13.07 31.87 7.01
CA LEU A 295 14.19 31.64 6.11
C LEU A 295 14.03 30.27 5.44
N ILE A 296 14.19 30.23 4.14
CA ILE A 296 14.08 29.01 3.36
C ILE A 296 15.43 28.70 2.74
N ILE A 297 15.98 27.54 3.09
CA ILE A 297 17.24 27.01 2.54
C ILE A 297 16.93 25.78 1.71
N ASP A 298 17.24 25.82 0.42
CA ASP A 298 17.16 24.66 -0.46
C ASP A 298 18.18 24.81 -1.59
N LYS A 299 18.55 23.72 -2.27
CA LYS A 299 19.45 23.77 -3.44
C LYS A 299 18.94 24.69 -4.53
N ASP A 300 17.63 24.90 -4.58
CA ASP A 300 16.93 25.68 -5.60
C ASP A 300 15.73 26.40 -4.92
N ALA A 301 16.04 27.15 -3.84
CA ALA A 301 15.04 27.78 -2.96
C ALA A 301 14.14 28.74 -3.75
N HIS A 302 14.74 29.64 -4.54
CA HIS A 302 14.00 30.64 -5.33
C HIS A 302 12.99 30.00 -6.27
N ARG A 303 13.40 28.99 -7.03
CA ARG A 303 12.51 28.29 -7.95
C ARG A 303 11.42 27.52 -7.22
N ARG A 304 11.75 26.84 -6.12
CA ARG A 304 10.77 26.07 -5.35
C ARG A 304 9.73 26.97 -4.70
N VAL A 305 10.13 28.13 -4.20
CA VAL A 305 9.21 29.11 -3.63
C VAL A 305 8.32 29.71 -4.72
N MET A 306 8.87 30.11 -5.87
CA MET A 306 8.09 30.62 -6.99
C MET A 306 7.01 29.60 -7.43
N VAL A 307 7.38 28.33 -7.55
CA VAL A 307 6.41 27.27 -7.88
C VAL A 307 5.37 27.05 -6.77
N ALA A 308 5.75 27.21 -5.52
CA ALA A 308 4.81 27.11 -4.40
C ALA A 308 3.86 28.31 -4.36
N ASP A 309 4.35 29.53 -4.62
CA ASP A 309 3.56 30.76 -4.68
C ASP A 309 2.47 30.69 -5.77
N GLU A 310 2.74 30.03 -6.91
CA GLU A 310 1.72 29.78 -7.95
C GLU A 310 0.56 28.88 -7.50
N GLN A 311 0.78 28.07 -6.47
CA GLN A 311 -0.18 27.05 -6.01
C GLN A 311 -0.87 27.40 -4.68
N MET A 312 -0.29 28.32 -3.93
CA MET A 312 -0.73 28.75 -2.63
C MET A 312 -0.63 30.26 -2.56
N GLU A 313 -1.68 30.92 -2.10
CA GLU A 313 -1.57 32.32 -1.69
C GLU A 313 -0.81 32.36 -0.37
N PHE A 314 0.46 32.73 -0.41
CA PHE A 314 1.20 32.98 0.81
C PHE A 314 0.71 34.28 1.44
N MET A 315 0.26 34.19 2.69
CA MET A 315 -0.16 35.36 3.45
C MET A 315 1.05 36.23 3.78
N GLY A 316 0.89 37.55 3.74
CA GLY A 316 1.86 38.50 4.26
C GLY A 316 1.81 38.60 5.78
N GLY A 317 2.74 39.32 6.36
CA GLY A 317 2.78 39.59 7.83
C GLY A 317 4.10 39.22 8.49
N TYR A 318 4.97 38.52 7.78
CA TYR A 318 6.34 38.17 8.19
C TYR A 318 7.32 38.39 7.05
N ARG A 319 8.62 38.49 7.34
CA ARG A 319 9.68 38.55 6.32
C ARG A 319 9.99 37.15 5.81
N ARG A 320 10.24 37.03 4.52
CA ARG A 320 10.65 35.78 3.88
C ARG A 320 11.98 35.96 3.17
N GLU A 321 12.99 35.17 3.54
CA GLU A 321 14.33 35.22 2.97
C GLU A 321 14.70 33.88 2.38
N LEU A 322 15.36 33.88 1.22
CA LEU A 322 15.64 32.68 0.42
C LEU A 322 17.15 32.52 0.23
N PHE A 323 17.63 31.30 0.52
CA PHE A 323 19.03 30.95 0.39
C PHE A 323 19.20 29.70 -0.49
N ASP A 324 19.72 29.91 -1.70
CA ASP A 324 20.10 28.76 -2.55
C ASP A 324 21.38 28.12 -2.05
N GLY A 325 21.32 26.79 -1.81
CA GLY A 325 22.47 26.01 -1.43
C GLY A 325 22.14 24.68 -0.76
N ASP A 326 23.16 23.86 -0.60
CA ASP A 326 23.03 22.57 0.09
C ASP A 326 23.12 22.79 1.61
N VAL A 327 22.12 22.31 2.34
CA VAL A 327 22.09 22.33 3.83
C VAL A 327 23.32 21.66 4.45
N ALA A 328 23.95 20.72 3.74
CA ALA A 328 25.21 20.09 4.16
C ALA A 328 26.43 21.02 4.05
N ASN A 329 26.35 22.13 3.32
CA ASN A 329 27.48 23.03 3.11
C ASN A 329 27.53 24.10 4.21
N PRO A 330 28.63 24.20 4.99
CA PRO A 330 28.81 25.23 6.01
C PRO A 330 28.73 26.67 5.49
N GLU A 331 29.12 26.93 4.28
CA GLU A 331 29.07 28.27 3.67
C GLU A 331 27.64 28.84 3.57
N VAL A 332 26.66 27.96 3.37
CA VAL A 332 25.24 28.38 3.36
C VAL A 332 24.83 28.89 4.72
N TRP A 333 25.20 28.20 5.79
CA TRP A 333 24.91 28.60 7.14
C TRP A 333 25.64 29.87 7.58
N GLU A 334 26.87 30.12 7.08
CA GLU A 334 27.57 31.36 7.32
C GLU A 334 26.91 32.56 6.60
N ARG A 335 26.36 32.35 5.40
CA ARG A 335 25.54 33.38 4.72
C ARG A 335 24.26 33.66 5.51
N VAL A 336 23.52 32.61 5.90
CA VAL A 336 22.32 32.75 6.73
C VAL A 336 22.61 33.54 8.02
N ARG A 337 23.71 33.24 8.69
CA ARG A 337 24.12 33.95 9.92
C ARG A 337 24.43 35.42 9.66
N ARG A 338 25.04 35.74 8.54
CA ARG A 338 25.46 37.11 8.20
C ARG A 338 24.28 37.98 7.79
N ASP A 339 23.40 37.42 6.97
CA ASP A 339 22.37 38.15 6.25
C ASP A 339 21.05 38.16 7.03
N ALA A 340 20.81 37.17 7.87
CA ALA A 340 19.65 37.08 8.75
C ALA A 340 20.11 37.05 10.21
N ASN A 341 19.49 37.89 11.05
CA ASN A 341 19.80 37.96 12.46
C ASN A 341 19.28 36.73 13.20
N VAL A 342 20.03 35.62 13.10
CA VAL A 342 19.70 34.34 13.71
C VAL A 342 20.34 34.32 15.11
N GLU A 343 19.66 34.84 16.10
CA GLU A 343 20.15 34.91 17.49
C GLU A 343 19.06 34.51 18.49
N GLY A 344 19.42 33.70 19.46
CA GLY A 344 18.64 33.54 20.68
C GLY A 344 17.64 32.39 20.71
N ASN A 345 16.80 32.46 21.73
CA ASN A 345 15.83 31.40 22.08
C ASN A 345 14.58 31.40 21.18
N ASN A 346 14.36 32.48 20.42
CA ASN A 346 13.24 32.62 19.47
C ASN A 346 13.58 32.12 18.07
N THR A 347 14.49 31.15 17.95
CA THR A 347 14.86 30.56 16.64
C THR A 347 14.48 29.10 16.58
N VAL A 348 13.81 28.70 15.51
CA VAL A 348 13.42 27.32 15.25
C VAL A 348 14.03 26.83 13.95
N PHE A 349 14.84 25.80 14.01
CA PHE A 349 15.41 25.13 12.84
C PHE A 349 14.61 23.87 12.52
N VAL A 350 14.08 23.77 11.31
CA VAL A 350 13.39 22.58 10.80
C VAL A 350 14.23 21.97 9.67
N LEU A 351 14.94 20.89 9.98
CA LEU A 351 15.78 20.15 9.03
C LEU A 351 14.93 19.09 8.35
N GLY A 352 14.37 19.43 7.20
CA GLY A 352 13.35 18.67 6.48
C GLY A 352 13.80 18.12 5.12
N THR A 353 15.12 17.95 4.89
CA THR A 353 15.62 17.39 3.62
C THR A 353 15.25 15.91 3.46
N GLY A 354 15.35 15.38 2.24
CA GLY A 354 15.18 13.95 2.00
C GLY A 354 16.36 13.08 2.47
N ARG A 355 17.40 13.68 3.05
CA ARG A 355 18.63 13.02 3.52
C ARG A 355 18.66 13.02 5.05
N GLU A 356 18.23 11.92 5.66
CA GLU A 356 18.06 11.81 7.12
C GLU A 356 19.37 11.97 7.89
N GLU A 357 20.44 11.36 7.39
CA GLU A 357 21.79 11.48 7.97
C GLU A 357 22.27 12.94 8.00
N GLU A 358 22.04 13.67 6.91
CA GLU A 358 22.38 15.08 6.83
C GLU A 358 21.53 15.96 7.76
N ASN A 359 20.25 15.63 7.91
CA ASN A 359 19.38 16.33 8.85
C ASN A 359 19.93 16.16 10.28
N LEU A 360 20.25 14.93 10.69
CA LEU A 360 20.75 14.66 12.04
C LEU A 360 22.14 15.30 12.28
N ARG A 361 23.04 15.20 11.30
CA ARG A 361 24.37 15.81 11.37
C ARG A 361 24.30 17.32 11.51
N SER A 362 23.47 17.95 10.70
CA SER A 362 23.25 19.41 10.73
C SER A 362 22.58 19.85 12.03
N ALA A 363 21.64 19.05 12.55
CA ALA A 363 21.00 19.32 13.84
C ALA A 363 22.00 19.33 14.99
N LEU A 364 22.89 18.36 15.07
CA LEU A 364 23.95 18.30 16.09
C LEU A 364 24.88 19.50 16.01
N TRP A 365 25.23 19.93 14.80
CA TRP A 365 26.06 21.12 14.61
C TRP A 365 25.34 22.40 15.04
N LEU A 366 24.10 22.59 14.61
CA LEU A 366 23.26 23.75 14.95
C LEU A 366 23.00 23.83 16.46
N ARG A 367 22.72 22.71 17.11
CA ARG A 367 22.50 22.66 18.55
C ARG A 367 23.71 23.11 19.36
N ARG A 368 24.94 22.78 18.90
CA ARG A 368 26.17 23.27 19.53
C ARG A 368 26.37 24.77 19.33
N LYS A 369 26.00 25.28 18.15
CA LYS A 369 26.20 26.68 17.78
C LYS A 369 25.13 27.60 18.36
N TYR A 370 23.88 27.11 18.47
CA TYR A 370 22.71 27.83 18.97
C TYR A 370 22.05 27.06 20.12
N PRO A 371 22.62 27.11 21.34
CA PRO A 371 22.11 26.29 22.46
C PRO A 371 20.68 26.64 22.92
N GLY A 372 20.21 27.86 22.69
CA GLY A 372 18.86 28.30 23.04
C GLY A 372 17.79 27.99 22.00
N ALA A 373 18.20 27.70 20.72
CA ALA A 373 17.25 27.50 19.65
C ALA A 373 16.55 26.13 19.74
N MET A 374 15.33 26.04 19.21
CA MET A 374 14.67 24.77 18.97
C MET A 374 15.21 24.16 17.67
N VAL A 375 15.68 22.92 17.74
CA VAL A 375 16.21 22.21 16.56
C VAL A 375 15.41 20.94 16.31
N ILE A 376 14.79 20.86 15.13
CA ILE A 376 13.95 19.74 14.69
C ILE A 376 14.65 19.02 13.54
N ALA A 377 14.89 17.71 13.70
CA ALA A 377 15.49 16.87 12.67
C ALA A 377 14.49 15.79 12.19
N ARG A 378 14.22 15.80 10.89
CA ARG A 378 13.27 14.87 10.27
C ARG A 378 13.95 13.58 9.81
N SER A 379 13.30 12.44 10.09
CA SER A 379 13.46 11.14 9.43
C SER A 379 12.19 10.72 8.68
N SER A 380 12.27 9.72 7.81
CA SER A 380 11.09 9.17 7.13
C SER A 380 10.41 8.11 7.97
N LYS A 381 11.21 7.28 8.64
CA LYS A 381 10.78 6.21 9.52
C LYS A 381 11.23 6.48 10.95
N GLU A 382 10.59 5.82 11.87
CA GLU A 382 11.03 5.82 13.26
C GLU A 382 12.44 5.20 13.38
N SER A 383 13.32 5.90 14.06
CA SER A 383 14.69 5.49 14.31
C SER A 383 15.03 5.62 15.79
N LEU A 384 15.21 4.48 16.45
CA LEU A 384 15.63 4.46 17.87
C LEU A 384 16.92 5.23 18.07
N PHE A 385 17.89 5.07 17.15
CA PHE A 385 19.16 5.79 17.20
C PHE A 385 18.96 7.31 17.08
N ALA A 386 18.18 7.78 16.11
CA ALA A 386 17.91 9.22 15.96
C ALA A 386 17.15 9.81 17.18
N SER A 387 16.26 9.03 17.76
CA SER A 387 15.53 9.42 18.98
C SER A 387 16.45 9.47 20.20
N GLU A 388 17.40 8.55 20.34
CA GLU A 388 18.40 8.53 21.40
C GLU A 388 19.34 9.74 21.30
N VAL A 389 19.90 9.99 20.12
CA VAL A 389 20.74 11.16 19.83
C VAL A 389 19.96 12.47 20.08
N GLY A 390 18.69 12.50 19.66
CA GLY A 390 17.81 13.66 19.91
C GLY A 390 17.68 13.98 21.39
N ARG A 391 17.42 12.98 22.21
CA ARG A 391 17.28 13.12 23.66
C ARG A 391 18.59 13.56 24.34
N GLU A 392 19.73 12.96 23.95
CA GLU A 392 21.05 13.29 24.51
C GLU A 392 21.47 14.73 24.21
N HIS A 393 21.12 15.22 23.03
CA HIS A 393 21.54 16.53 22.54
C HIS A 393 20.44 17.59 22.53
N ASN A 394 19.28 17.31 23.10
CA ASN A 394 18.12 18.19 23.10
C ASN A 394 17.70 18.65 21.68
N ILE A 395 17.61 17.68 20.76
CA ILE A 395 17.13 17.81 19.39
C ILE A 395 15.76 17.11 19.30
N VAL A 396 14.78 17.78 18.74
CA VAL A 396 13.47 17.17 18.46
C VAL A 396 13.60 16.28 17.23
N SER A 397 13.83 14.99 17.45
CA SER A 397 13.85 14.01 16.35
C SER A 397 12.42 13.60 16.02
N ILE A 398 12.01 13.80 14.77
CA ILE A 398 10.65 13.48 14.30
C ILE A 398 10.69 12.46 13.16
N SER A 399 9.72 11.56 13.17
CA SER A 399 9.44 10.65 12.07
C SER A 399 8.13 11.04 11.39
N ILE A 400 8.11 11.07 10.04
CA ILE A 400 6.88 11.34 9.30
C ILE A 400 5.84 10.26 9.60
N ALA A 401 6.25 8.99 9.68
CA ALA A 401 5.34 7.88 9.99
C ALA A 401 4.71 8.06 11.38
N GLN A 402 5.51 8.38 12.40
CA GLN A 402 5.03 8.62 13.77
C GLN A 402 4.08 9.82 13.84
N LEU A 403 4.45 10.96 13.24
CA LEU A 403 3.57 12.13 13.19
C LEU A 403 2.23 11.84 12.50
N VAL A 404 2.24 11.00 11.47
CA VAL A 404 1.00 10.55 10.82
C VAL A 404 0.18 9.70 11.78
N GLU A 405 0.77 8.71 12.45
CA GLU A 405 0.09 7.82 13.40
C GLU A 405 -0.56 8.63 14.54
N GLU A 406 0.18 9.54 15.13
CA GLU A 406 -0.29 10.40 16.24
C GLU A 406 -1.41 11.38 15.82
N ASN A 407 -1.49 11.70 14.53
CA ASN A 407 -2.43 12.70 14.00
C ASN A 407 -3.52 12.12 13.09
N ILE A 408 -3.67 10.80 13.01
CA ILE A 408 -4.82 10.15 12.36
C ILE A 408 -6.10 10.61 13.06
N PRO A 409 -7.05 11.25 12.33
CA PRO A 409 -8.29 11.71 12.94
C PRO A 409 -9.11 10.56 13.51
N ARG A 410 -9.64 10.73 14.72
CA ARG A 410 -10.54 9.72 15.34
C ARG A 410 -11.72 9.36 14.46
N SER A 411 -12.23 10.32 13.70
CA SER A 411 -13.32 10.10 12.72
C SER A 411 -12.99 9.08 11.62
N TRP A 412 -11.72 8.73 11.41
CA TRP A 412 -11.34 7.68 10.46
C TRP A 412 -11.35 6.28 11.09
N ILE A 413 -11.34 6.23 12.41
CA ILE A 413 -11.32 5.00 13.19
C ILE A 413 -12.73 4.64 13.65
N GLU A 414 -13.50 5.65 14.04
CA GLU A 414 -14.91 5.57 14.42
C GLU A 414 -15.82 5.49 13.17
#